data_dd7f901b4280f03df379f053e79f1000
#
_entry.id   dd7f901b4280f03df379f053e79f1000
#
_cell.length_a   1.000
_cell.length_b   1.000
_cell.length_c   1.000
_cell.angle_alpha   90.00
_cell.angle_beta   90.00
_cell.angle_gamma   90.00
#
_symmetry.space_group_name_H-M   'P 1'
#
loop_
_entity.id
_entity.type
_entity.pdbx_description
1 polymer ?
#
loop_
_entity_poly.entity_id
_entity_poly.type
_entity_poly.pdbx_seq_one_letter_code
_entity_poly.pdbx_strand_id
1 'polypeptide(L)'
;MEYDLPVAQMARGDDIEGFYVLKSAFSKVANNGKPFLNLTLSDRTGAVDAKVWDYPGPIGAADEGKVVKIRGSVSEFRGALQVTVERIRLAGEDDRYDVTALVPT
;
A
#
# COMPACT_ATOMS: atom_id res chain seq x y z
N MET A 1 6.97 14.89 3.07
CA MET A 1 6.24 13.92 2.23
C MET A 1 7.17 13.35 1.18
N GLU A 2 7.31 12.04 1.18
CA GLU A 2 8.14 11.36 0.21
C GLU A 2 7.28 10.79 -0.90
N TYR A 3 7.57 11.17 -2.15
CA TYR A 3 6.81 10.70 -3.30
C TYR A 3 7.52 9.52 -3.96
N ASP A 4 6.77 8.45 -4.24
CA ASP A 4 7.27 7.23 -4.90
C ASP A 4 8.51 6.64 -4.23
N LEU A 5 8.57 6.71 -2.89
CA LEU A 5 9.69 6.18 -2.12
C LEU A 5 9.78 4.67 -2.32
N PRO A 6 10.93 4.14 -2.78
CA PRO A 6 11.10 2.70 -2.91
C PRO A 6 10.88 1.98 -1.58
N VAL A 7 10.25 0.81 -1.62
CA VAL A 7 9.96 0.04 -0.40
C VAL A 7 11.23 -0.19 0.42
N ALA A 8 12.34 -0.51 -0.24
CA ALA A 8 13.60 -0.76 0.44
C ALA A 8 14.17 0.46 1.17
N GLN A 9 13.67 1.67 0.88
CA GLN A 9 14.13 2.90 1.51
C GLN A 9 13.14 3.43 2.55
N MET A 10 12.02 2.76 2.75
CA MET A 10 11.04 3.18 3.75
C MET A 10 11.60 3.01 5.16
N ALA A 11 11.31 3.98 6.02
CA ALA A 11 11.70 3.95 7.42
C ALA A 11 10.54 4.43 8.29
N ARG A 12 10.52 3.96 9.52
CA ARG A 12 9.51 4.37 10.49
C ARG A 12 9.47 5.91 10.60
N GLY A 13 8.28 6.45 10.50
CA GLY A 13 8.06 7.89 10.58
C GLY A 13 7.95 8.59 9.23
N ASP A 14 8.22 7.89 8.14
CA ASP A 14 8.08 8.50 6.81
C ASP A 14 6.62 8.70 6.46
N ASP A 15 6.31 9.84 5.87
CA ASP A 15 5.04 10.08 5.20
C ASP A 15 5.24 9.87 3.72
N ILE A 16 4.44 9.02 3.11
CA ILE A 16 4.63 8.61 1.72
C ILE A 16 3.37 8.80 0.89
N GLU A 17 3.58 9.06 -0.39
CA GLU A 17 2.53 9.05 -1.40
C GLU A 17 3.12 8.53 -2.69
N GLY A 18 2.45 7.58 -3.35
CA GLY A 18 2.98 7.08 -4.60
C GLY A 18 2.26 5.84 -5.11
N PHE A 19 2.82 5.28 -6.17
CA PHE A 19 2.28 4.11 -6.84
C PHE A 19 3.04 2.86 -6.44
N TYR A 20 2.29 1.80 -6.14
CA TYR A 20 2.84 0.49 -5.78
C TYR A 20 1.96 -0.59 -6.37
N VAL A 21 2.50 -1.80 -6.52
CA VAL A 21 1.71 -2.95 -6.95
C VAL A 21 0.97 -3.52 -5.76
N LEU A 22 -0.33 -3.75 -5.93
CA LEU A 22 -1.13 -4.44 -4.92
C LEU A 22 -0.87 -5.93 -5.03
N LYS A 23 0.09 -6.42 -4.26
CA LYS A 23 0.49 -7.82 -4.32
C LYS A 23 -0.55 -8.74 -3.72
N SER A 24 -1.18 -8.31 -2.63
CA SER A 24 -2.30 -9.02 -2.02
C SER A 24 -3.22 -8.04 -1.32
N ALA A 25 -4.49 -8.41 -1.21
CA ALA A 25 -5.50 -7.60 -0.53
C ALA A 25 -6.62 -8.49 -0.02
N PHE A 26 -6.99 -8.32 1.24
CA PHE A 26 -8.16 -9.01 1.78
C PHE A 26 -8.75 -8.21 2.93
N SER A 27 -10.08 -8.29 3.05
CA SER A 27 -10.82 -7.60 4.09
C SER A 27 -10.87 -8.44 5.36
N LYS A 28 -10.72 -7.77 6.50
CA LYS A 28 -10.86 -8.38 7.83
C LYS A 28 -11.71 -7.48 8.70
N VAL A 29 -12.14 -8.00 9.84
CA VAL A 29 -12.86 -7.23 10.84
C VAL A 29 -11.98 -7.10 12.07
N ALA A 30 -11.78 -5.86 12.52
CA ALA A 30 -10.98 -5.58 13.70
C ALA A 30 -11.76 -5.91 14.97
N ASN A 31 -11.06 -5.93 16.12
CA ASN A 31 -11.67 -6.23 17.40
C ASN A 31 -12.82 -5.29 17.78
N ASN A 32 -12.81 -4.07 17.24
CA ASN A 32 -13.89 -3.10 17.47
C ASN A 32 -15.09 -3.28 16.54
N GLY A 33 -15.10 -4.34 15.73
CA GLY A 33 -16.18 -4.61 14.79
C GLY A 33 -16.11 -3.86 13.47
N LYS A 34 -15.11 -3.01 13.28
CA LYS A 34 -14.99 -2.22 12.05
C LYS A 34 -14.15 -2.96 11.00
N PRO A 35 -14.52 -2.86 9.73
CA PRO A 35 -13.75 -3.52 8.68
C PRO A 35 -12.43 -2.80 8.43
N PHE A 36 -11.41 -3.56 8.05
CA PHE A 36 -10.18 -2.99 7.54
C PHE A 36 -9.66 -3.83 6.37
N LEU A 37 -8.89 -3.18 5.51
CA LEU A 37 -8.28 -3.84 4.36
C LEU A 37 -6.82 -4.11 4.69
N ASN A 38 -6.41 -5.38 4.62
CA ASN A 38 -5.04 -5.79 4.83
C ASN A 38 -4.37 -5.97 3.48
N LEU A 39 -3.25 -5.30 3.27
CA LEU A 39 -2.57 -5.24 1.98
C LEU A 39 -1.13 -5.65 2.08
N THR A 40 -0.60 -6.14 0.96
CA THR A 40 0.84 -6.18 0.73
C THR A 40 1.11 -5.32 -0.50
N LEU A 41 1.90 -4.28 -0.31
CA LEU A 41 2.32 -3.39 -1.40
C LEU A 41 3.74 -3.77 -1.81
N SER A 42 4.01 -3.72 -3.09
CA SER A 42 5.35 -4.07 -3.57
C SER A 42 5.80 -3.16 -4.70
N ASP A 43 7.11 -3.12 -4.87
CA ASP A 43 7.76 -2.54 -6.04
C ASP A 43 8.98 -3.41 -6.36
N ARG A 44 9.83 -2.94 -7.27
CA ARG A 44 11.03 -3.73 -7.65
C ARG A 44 12.02 -3.92 -6.50
N THR A 45 11.94 -3.12 -5.44
CA THR A 45 12.89 -3.13 -4.33
C THR A 45 12.45 -4.03 -3.17
N GLY A 46 11.18 -4.40 -3.12
CA GLY A 46 10.68 -5.24 -2.03
C GLY A 46 9.19 -5.14 -1.83
N ALA A 47 8.73 -5.63 -0.69
CA ALA A 47 7.33 -5.61 -0.31
C ALA A 47 7.18 -5.12 1.12
N VAL A 48 6.03 -4.52 1.43
CA VAL A 48 5.72 -4.00 2.75
C VAL A 48 4.24 -4.24 3.04
N ASP A 49 3.95 -4.60 4.29
CA ASP A 49 2.57 -4.75 4.74
C ASP A 49 1.92 -3.38 4.92
N ALA A 50 0.62 -3.31 4.64
CA ALA A 50 -0.14 -2.09 4.78
C ALA A 50 -1.55 -2.39 5.26
N LYS A 51 -2.16 -1.41 5.91
CA LYS A 51 -3.55 -1.51 6.37
C LYS A 51 -4.30 -0.24 6.09
N VAL A 52 -5.55 -0.38 5.66
CA VAL A 52 -6.48 0.72 5.53
C VAL A 52 -7.57 0.49 6.57
N TRP A 53 -7.54 1.27 7.65
CA TRP A 53 -8.51 1.13 8.74
C TRP A 53 -9.84 1.74 8.33
N ASP A 54 -10.93 1.14 8.82
CA ASP A 54 -12.28 1.65 8.59
C ASP A 54 -12.61 1.79 7.09
N TYR A 55 -12.23 0.78 6.30
CA TYR A 55 -12.30 0.89 4.85
C TYR A 55 -13.53 0.16 4.29
N PRO A 56 -14.59 0.90 3.89
CA PRO A 56 -15.76 0.30 3.23
C PRO A 56 -15.66 0.27 1.71
N GLY A 57 -14.52 0.65 1.15
CA GLY A 57 -14.38 0.86 -0.28
C GLY A 57 -14.28 -0.40 -1.11
N PRO A 58 -14.19 -0.26 -2.45
CA PRO A 58 -14.32 -1.36 -3.39
C PRO A 58 -13.07 -2.20 -3.60
N ILE A 59 -11.91 -1.75 -3.15
CA ILE A 59 -10.65 -2.48 -3.39
C ILE A 59 -10.61 -3.73 -2.53
N GLY A 60 -10.24 -4.84 -3.12
CA GLY A 60 -10.15 -6.12 -2.43
C GLY A 60 -9.33 -7.12 -3.22
N ALA A 61 -9.50 -8.42 -2.90
CA ALA A 61 -8.70 -9.49 -3.51
C ALA A 61 -8.79 -9.53 -5.04
N ALA A 62 -9.90 -9.07 -5.62
CA ALA A 62 -10.06 -9.03 -7.07
C ALA A 62 -9.10 -8.04 -7.76
N ASP A 63 -8.52 -7.12 -6.99
CA ASP A 63 -7.62 -6.11 -7.54
C ASP A 63 -6.14 -6.47 -7.37
N GLU A 64 -5.84 -7.65 -6.85
CA GLU A 64 -4.45 -8.12 -6.74
C GLU A 64 -3.76 -8.11 -8.09
N GLY A 65 -2.52 -7.63 -8.11
CA GLY A 65 -1.74 -7.47 -9.33
C GLY A 65 -1.88 -6.11 -10.00
N LYS A 66 -2.83 -5.30 -9.56
CA LYS A 66 -3.02 -3.96 -10.12
C LYS A 66 -2.14 -2.94 -9.42
N VAL A 67 -1.92 -1.81 -10.09
CA VAL A 67 -1.19 -0.69 -9.49
C VAL A 67 -2.18 0.20 -8.74
N VAL A 68 -1.80 0.56 -7.52
CA VAL A 68 -2.59 1.46 -6.68
C VAL A 68 -1.78 2.69 -6.32
N LYS A 69 -2.48 3.81 -6.13
CA LYS A 69 -1.86 5.00 -5.55
C LYS A 69 -2.29 5.08 -4.10
N ILE A 70 -1.31 5.21 -3.21
CA ILE A 70 -1.58 5.29 -1.78
C ILE A 70 -0.97 6.56 -1.19
N ARG A 71 -1.56 7.01 -0.10
CA ARG A 71 -0.98 8.01 0.79
C ARG A 71 -1.08 7.48 2.20
N GLY A 72 0.01 7.56 2.93
CA GLY A 72 0.02 7.06 4.30
C GLY A 72 1.32 7.32 5.02
N SER A 73 1.46 6.71 6.17
CA SER A 73 2.65 6.84 6.99
C SER A 73 3.23 5.47 7.29
N VAL A 74 4.57 5.42 7.39
CA VAL A 74 5.29 4.19 7.71
C VAL A 74 5.44 4.09 9.21
N SER A 75 5.04 2.95 9.76
CA SER A 75 5.20 2.64 11.17
C SER A 75 5.90 1.30 11.32
N GLU A 76 6.23 0.94 12.56
CA GLU A 76 6.83 -0.36 12.86
C GLU A 76 5.93 -1.12 13.81
N PHE A 77 5.72 -2.39 13.51
CA PHE A 77 4.91 -3.27 14.34
C PHE A 77 5.64 -4.61 14.48
N ARG A 78 5.99 -4.95 15.71
CA ARG A 78 6.70 -6.20 16.02
C ARG A 78 7.99 -6.39 15.23
N GLY A 79 8.75 -5.30 15.04
CA GLY A 79 10.02 -5.33 14.33
C GLY A 79 9.93 -5.29 12.82
N ALA A 80 8.73 -5.18 12.26
CA ALA A 80 8.52 -5.09 10.81
C ALA A 80 7.85 -3.77 10.44
N LEU A 81 8.21 -3.22 9.30
CA LEU A 81 7.58 -2.01 8.81
C LEU A 81 6.15 -2.29 8.36
N GLN A 82 5.29 -1.32 8.57
CA GLN A 82 3.89 -1.38 8.16
C GLN A 82 3.44 0.02 7.74
N VAL A 83 2.71 0.11 6.64
CA VAL A 83 2.17 1.37 6.17
C VAL A 83 0.72 1.51 6.65
N THR A 84 0.43 2.60 7.34
CA THR A 84 -0.94 2.97 7.65
C THR A 84 -1.45 3.84 6.51
N VAL A 85 -2.35 3.29 5.71
CA VAL A 85 -2.83 3.96 4.51
C VAL A 85 -3.98 4.89 4.85
N GLU A 86 -3.84 6.15 4.49
CA GLU A 86 -4.89 7.15 4.68
C GLU A 86 -5.82 7.21 3.47
N ARG A 87 -5.25 7.04 2.28
CA ARG A 87 -5.99 7.07 1.02
C ARG A 87 -5.45 6.01 0.07
N ILE A 88 -6.35 5.37 -0.65
CA ILE A 88 -5.98 4.37 -1.64
C ILE A 88 -6.97 4.43 -2.81
N ARG A 89 -6.44 4.32 -4.03
CA ARG A 89 -7.24 4.16 -5.24
C ARG A 89 -6.45 3.36 -6.26
N LEU A 90 -7.18 2.77 -7.19
CA LEU A 90 -6.53 2.13 -8.34
C LEU A 90 -5.94 3.20 -9.26
N ALA A 91 -4.80 2.88 -9.86
CA ALA A 91 -4.21 3.75 -10.86
C ALA A 91 -5.13 3.82 -12.09
N GLY A 92 -5.32 5.02 -12.62
CA GLY A 92 -6.13 5.24 -13.80
C GLY A 92 -5.28 5.42 -15.05
N GLU A 93 -5.94 5.53 -16.19
CA GLU A 93 -5.25 5.69 -17.49
C GLU A 93 -4.46 7.00 -17.56
N ASP A 94 -4.91 8.02 -16.84
CA ASP A 94 -4.26 9.33 -16.83
C ASP A 94 -3.10 9.41 -15.84
N ASP A 95 -2.95 8.41 -14.99
CA ASP A 95 -1.86 8.39 -14.01
C ASP A 95 -0.54 8.06 -14.70
N ARG A 96 0.49 8.75 -14.27
CA ARG A 96 1.83 8.51 -14.79
C ARG A 96 2.71 7.94 -13.68
N TYR A 97 3.28 6.77 -13.94
CA TYR A 97 4.19 6.11 -13.02
C TYR A 97 5.17 5.26 -13.82
N ASP A 98 6.31 4.97 -13.19
CA ASP A 98 7.36 4.19 -13.84
C ASP A 98 7.11 2.70 -13.60
N VAL A 99 6.63 2.01 -14.64
CA VAL A 99 6.35 0.58 -14.56
C VAL A 99 7.60 -0.22 -14.21
N THR A 100 8.77 0.20 -14.70
CA THR A 100 10.02 -0.52 -14.42
C THR A 100 10.43 -0.43 -12.95
N ALA A 101 9.97 0.60 -12.23
CA ALA A 101 10.21 0.72 -10.80
C ALA A 101 9.28 -0.18 -9.96
N LEU A 102 8.21 -0.68 -10.55
CA LEU A 102 7.18 -1.44 -9.84
C LEU A 102 7.31 -2.95 -10.00
N VAL A 103 7.88 -3.42 -11.09
CA VAL A 103 7.97 -4.85 -11.37
C VAL A 103 9.40 -5.32 -11.23
N PRO A 104 9.62 -6.51 -10.61
CA PRO A 104 10.96 -7.10 -10.54
C PRO A 104 11.48 -7.42 -11.93
N THR A 105 12.74 -7.19 -12.14
CA THR A 105 13.43 -7.56 -13.37
C THR A 105 14.14 -8.89 -13.19
#